data_65dce0eefec994a58d1e71c3cac55720
#
_entry.id   65dce0eefec994a58d1e71c3cac55720
#
_cell.length_a   1.000
_cell.length_b   1.000
_cell.length_c   1.000
_cell.angle_alpha   90.00
_cell.angle_beta   90.00
_cell.angle_gamma   90.00
#
_symmetry.space_group_name_H-M   'P 1'
#
loop_
_entity.id
_entity.type
_entity.pdbx_description
1 polymer ?
#
loop_
_entity_poly.entity_id
_entity_poly.type
_entity_poly.pdbx_seq_one_letter_code
_entity_poly.pdbx_strand_id
1 'polypeptide(L)'
;MAENGTRTNPKPERTGLGVHVRSHGKALLAVGVASGLGIIASFAFQLVSARFVSPADFGLLAAFFVIVNVAAIGSASLQSTVTVQTASTLTLPDEAQKARRRVPLDAILLGVGGGAVIAVLSPWLATALNTTPLVILAAAVTIPLSFVFADAMGLLQGSGQVAQAVWWSTFSQIARVLFAVLAIAIGTGLGGIIGAVLAALVVAVVGGVWTARRVPRPLNGVFSSAGITIVILTVAFAWLTSSDVIFLRAGAPEDLAGIYAAAIVLVKTGFLIPSTLSLYLLPRFVKHRDNPNISRVGVLATLGLSLATSVAMLVVFLLLGDWIIALIYKPAYAAAAALLVPTTLAYLPWIAAQGMMIKMTSSASRGAAGILLLAAVAQWITFTLTIPDVAAMLTAYGVIGAVVLIAFLAIDMRNARRLRRVLSATAASTAE
;
A
#
# COMPACT_ATOMS: atom_id res chain seq x y z
N MET A 1 16.46 3.02 70.52
CA MET A 1 16.36 4.04 69.47
C MET A 1 15.88 3.33 68.23
N ALA A 2 14.64 3.50 67.90
CA ALA A 2 13.98 2.85 66.78
C ALA A 2 13.91 3.86 65.63
N GLU A 3 14.54 3.57 64.50
CA GLU A 3 14.43 4.38 63.29
C GLU A 3 13.24 3.87 62.44
N ASN A 4 12.22 4.70 62.38
CA ASN A 4 11.05 4.52 61.52
C ASN A 4 11.39 4.84 60.08
N GLY A 5 11.65 3.81 59.27
CA GLY A 5 11.76 3.93 57.80
C GLY A 5 10.37 4.07 57.19
N THR A 6 9.95 5.28 56.87
CA THR A 6 8.75 5.59 56.08
C THR A 6 8.91 5.08 54.65
N ARG A 7 8.26 3.96 54.33
CA ARG A 7 8.07 3.51 52.94
C ARG A 7 7.14 4.49 52.25
N THR A 8 7.70 5.37 51.45
CA THR A 8 6.95 6.18 50.47
C THR A 8 6.48 5.27 49.36
N ASN A 9 5.19 5.00 49.33
CA ASN A 9 4.49 4.29 48.27
C ASN A 9 4.55 5.17 47.01
N PRO A 10 5.13 4.73 45.85
CA PRO A 10 5.12 5.52 44.67
C PRO A 10 3.68 5.66 44.18
N LYS A 11 3.17 6.89 44.11
CA LYS A 11 1.89 7.21 43.48
C LYS A 11 1.88 6.66 42.06
N PRO A 12 0.80 5.97 41.60
CA PRO A 12 0.69 5.57 40.23
C PRO A 12 0.71 6.82 39.35
N GLU A 13 1.77 6.97 38.54
CA GLU A 13 1.81 7.96 37.46
C GLU A 13 0.58 7.72 36.55
N ARG A 14 -0.39 8.58 36.66
CA ARG A 14 -1.44 8.76 35.66
C ARG A 14 -0.75 9.28 34.40
N THR A 15 -0.08 8.39 33.68
CA THR A 15 0.39 8.66 32.32
C THR A 15 -0.82 8.96 31.46
N GLY A 16 -1.05 10.26 31.28
CA GLY A 16 -2.26 10.75 30.68
C GLY A 16 -2.41 10.22 29.26
N LEU A 17 -3.44 9.38 29.03
CA LEU A 17 -3.93 9.00 27.71
C LEU A 17 -3.98 10.22 26.77
N GLY A 18 -4.26 11.42 27.28
CA GLY A 18 -4.32 12.67 26.52
C GLY A 18 -2.98 13.14 25.92
N VAL A 19 -1.84 12.89 26.59
CA VAL A 19 -0.51 13.29 26.05
C VAL A 19 -0.08 12.34 24.95
N HIS A 20 -0.34 11.03 25.10
CA HIS A 20 -0.07 10.04 24.07
C HIS A 20 -0.95 10.23 22.81
N VAL A 21 -2.24 10.51 22.98
CA VAL A 21 -3.16 10.77 21.88
C VAL A 21 -2.75 12.05 21.11
N ARG A 22 -2.31 13.11 21.78
CA ARG A 22 -1.88 14.36 21.13
C ARG A 22 -0.58 14.21 20.33
N SER A 23 0.42 13.52 20.85
CA SER A 23 1.69 13.33 20.10
C SER A 23 1.51 12.42 18.89
N HIS A 24 0.62 11.41 19.01
CA HIS A 24 0.30 10.51 17.91
C HIS A 24 -0.62 11.14 16.87
N GLY A 25 -1.52 12.03 17.26
CA GLY A 25 -2.37 12.79 16.36
C GLY A 25 -1.57 13.70 15.42
N LYS A 26 -0.54 14.39 15.93
CA LYS A 26 0.34 15.24 15.11
C LYS A 26 1.13 14.42 14.07
N ALA A 27 1.65 13.25 14.45
CA ALA A 27 2.39 12.40 13.53
C ALA A 27 1.47 11.83 12.42
N LEU A 28 0.26 11.39 12.78
CA LEU A 28 -0.75 10.95 11.80
C LEU A 28 -1.17 12.07 10.86
N LEU A 29 -1.39 13.28 11.39
CA LEU A 29 -1.74 14.45 10.58
C LEU A 29 -0.61 14.79 9.60
N ALA A 30 0.65 14.80 10.05
CA ALA A 30 1.80 15.05 9.18
C ALA A 30 1.93 14.01 8.06
N VAL A 31 1.73 12.73 8.38
CA VAL A 31 1.72 11.63 7.39
C VAL A 31 0.53 11.80 6.43
N GLY A 32 -0.65 12.13 6.93
CA GLY A 32 -1.84 12.37 6.11
C GLY A 32 -1.68 13.55 5.15
N VAL A 33 -1.17 14.67 5.63
CA VAL A 33 -0.88 15.88 4.81
C VAL A 33 0.17 15.55 3.75
N ALA A 34 1.27 14.92 4.13
CA ALA A 34 2.32 14.52 3.19
C ALA A 34 1.78 13.57 2.12
N SER A 35 1.01 12.55 2.51
CA SER A 35 0.36 11.63 1.55
C SER A 35 -0.59 12.37 0.60
N GLY A 36 -1.40 13.29 1.12
CA GLY A 36 -2.31 14.12 0.31
C GLY A 36 -1.54 14.97 -0.72
N LEU A 37 -0.46 15.62 -0.30
CA LEU A 37 0.42 16.38 -1.21
C LEU A 37 1.03 15.47 -2.28
N GLY A 38 1.43 14.25 -1.94
CA GLY A 38 1.96 13.28 -2.90
C GLY A 38 0.92 12.88 -3.96
N ILE A 39 -0.33 12.67 -3.56
CA ILE A 39 -1.44 12.36 -4.47
C ILE A 39 -1.71 13.54 -5.40
N ILE A 40 -1.80 14.75 -4.86
CA ILE A 40 -2.01 15.97 -5.66
C ILE A 40 -0.86 16.14 -6.66
N ALA A 41 0.39 15.95 -6.24
CA ALA A 41 1.55 16.02 -7.12
C ALA A 41 1.50 14.94 -8.22
N SER A 42 1.11 13.70 -7.87
CA SER A 42 0.96 12.64 -8.85
C SER A 42 -0.10 12.96 -9.91
N PHE A 43 -1.22 13.54 -9.49
CA PHE A 43 -2.29 13.97 -10.39
C PHE A 43 -1.85 15.16 -11.26
N ALA A 44 -1.18 16.15 -10.65
CA ALA A 44 -0.60 17.30 -11.37
C ALA A 44 0.38 16.87 -12.44
N PHE A 45 1.23 15.86 -12.16
CA PHE A 45 2.14 15.30 -13.18
C PHE A 45 1.37 14.75 -14.38
N GLN A 46 0.32 13.97 -14.17
CA GLN A 46 -0.49 13.41 -15.24
C GLN A 46 -1.17 14.51 -16.07
N LEU A 47 -1.75 15.52 -15.39
CA LEU A 47 -2.42 16.64 -16.05
C LEU A 47 -1.45 17.47 -16.88
N VAL A 48 -0.29 17.82 -16.31
CA VAL A 48 0.77 18.56 -17.00
C VAL A 48 1.25 17.77 -18.21
N SER A 49 1.55 16.48 -18.04
CA SER A 49 1.99 15.63 -19.15
C SER A 49 0.93 15.57 -20.27
N ALA A 50 -0.34 15.30 -19.94
CA ALA A 50 -1.42 15.22 -20.92
C ALA A 50 -1.65 16.53 -21.68
N ARG A 51 -1.37 17.69 -21.07
CA ARG A 51 -1.59 18.99 -21.67
C ARG A 51 -0.48 19.41 -22.65
N PHE A 52 0.76 18.95 -22.43
CA PHE A 52 1.93 19.42 -23.17
C PHE A 52 2.54 18.39 -24.14
N VAL A 53 2.08 17.13 -24.12
CA VAL A 53 2.50 16.13 -25.10
C VAL A 53 1.37 15.82 -26.10
N SER A 54 1.75 15.30 -27.27
CA SER A 54 0.78 14.82 -28.25
C SER A 54 -0.02 13.62 -27.69
N PRO A 55 -1.25 13.35 -28.18
CA PRO A 55 -2.00 12.14 -27.77
C PRO A 55 -1.22 10.85 -27.99
N ALA A 56 -0.43 10.76 -29.06
CA ALA A 56 0.44 9.61 -29.36
C ALA A 56 1.53 9.46 -28.29
N ASP A 57 2.25 10.54 -27.94
CA ASP A 57 3.27 10.55 -26.90
C ASP A 57 2.69 10.26 -25.52
N PHE A 58 1.48 10.74 -25.22
CA PHE A 58 0.79 10.41 -23.99
C PHE A 58 0.45 8.91 -23.91
N GLY A 59 0.09 8.29 -25.02
CA GLY A 59 -0.08 6.84 -25.12
C GLY A 59 1.22 6.07 -24.82
N LEU A 60 2.37 6.55 -25.32
CA LEU A 60 3.68 5.97 -25.01
C LEU A 60 4.03 6.14 -23.52
N LEU A 61 3.75 7.29 -22.94
CA LEU A 61 3.92 7.54 -21.50
C LEU A 61 3.02 6.62 -20.66
N ALA A 62 1.79 6.38 -21.11
CA ALA A 62 0.88 5.44 -20.44
C ALA A 62 1.44 4.01 -20.47
N ALA A 63 1.99 3.54 -21.62
CA ALA A 63 2.64 2.24 -21.74
C ALA A 63 3.84 2.11 -20.78
N PHE A 64 4.68 3.14 -20.66
CA PHE A 64 5.74 3.22 -19.67
C PHE A 64 5.19 3.01 -18.24
N PHE A 65 4.13 3.71 -17.86
CA PHE A 65 3.55 3.60 -16.54
C PHE A 65 2.86 2.25 -16.27
N VAL A 66 2.34 1.57 -17.28
CA VAL A 66 1.79 0.21 -17.09
C VAL A 66 2.87 -0.72 -16.53
N ILE A 67 4.08 -0.70 -17.12
CA ILE A 67 5.19 -1.54 -16.66
C ILE A 67 5.67 -1.13 -15.26
N VAL A 68 5.83 0.18 -15.05
CA VAL A 68 6.25 0.72 -13.74
C VAL A 68 5.24 0.37 -12.65
N ASN A 69 3.93 0.41 -12.93
CA ASN A 69 2.89 0.07 -11.97
C ASN A 69 2.88 -1.43 -11.63
N VAL A 70 3.12 -2.31 -12.60
CA VAL A 70 3.29 -3.75 -12.31
C VAL A 70 4.48 -3.99 -11.38
N ALA A 71 5.61 -3.33 -11.65
CA ALA A 71 6.79 -3.41 -10.79
C ALA A 71 6.55 -2.80 -9.39
N ALA A 72 5.68 -1.78 -9.30
CA ALA A 72 5.32 -1.15 -8.03
C ALA A 72 4.65 -2.11 -7.06
N ILE A 73 3.89 -3.10 -7.52
CA ILE A 73 3.30 -4.16 -6.68
C ILE A 73 4.42 -4.97 -6.01
N GLY A 74 5.44 -5.37 -6.79
CA GLY A 74 6.61 -6.09 -6.27
C GLY A 74 7.41 -5.26 -5.27
N SER A 75 7.69 -4.00 -5.57
CA SER A 75 8.43 -3.11 -4.67
C SER A 75 7.67 -2.79 -3.39
N ALA A 76 6.34 -2.64 -3.43
CA ALA A 76 5.50 -2.49 -2.25
C ALA A 76 5.51 -3.74 -1.35
N SER A 77 5.56 -4.93 -1.95
CA SER A 77 5.72 -6.20 -1.21
C SER A 77 7.07 -6.26 -0.49
N LEU A 78 8.16 -5.86 -1.16
CA LEU A 78 9.48 -5.73 -0.55
C LEU A 78 9.45 -4.72 0.61
N GLN A 79 8.90 -3.52 0.40
CA GLN A 79 8.77 -2.50 1.44
C GLN A 79 8.05 -3.04 2.67
N SER A 80 6.92 -3.71 2.50
CA SER A 80 6.15 -4.32 3.59
C SER A 80 6.96 -5.37 4.34
N THR A 81 7.68 -6.23 3.61
CA THR A 81 8.55 -7.26 4.19
C THR A 81 9.68 -6.64 5.02
N VAL A 82 10.40 -5.67 4.44
CA VAL A 82 11.50 -4.97 5.14
C VAL A 82 10.97 -4.21 6.36
N THR A 83 9.79 -3.59 6.27
CA THR A 83 9.12 -2.92 7.41
C THR A 83 8.91 -3.88 8.57
N VAL A 84 8.29 -5.04 8.31
CA VAL A 84 7.98 -6.04 9.35
C VAL A 84 9.26 -6.60 9.95
N GLN A 85 10.22 -6.97 9.12
CA GLN A 85 11.48 -7.56 9.58
C GLN A 85 12.35 -6.56 10.36
N THR A 86 12.40 -5.29 9.93
CA THR A 86 13.10 -4.23 10.65
C THR A 86 12.46 -3.99 12.01
N ALA A 87 11.12 -3.87 12.06
CA ALA A 87 10.40 -3.69 13.31
C ALA A 87 10.62 -4.87 14.28
N SER A 88 10.65 -6.12 13.80
CA SER A 88 10.92 -7.30 14.61
C SER A 88 12.37 -7.37 15.08
N THR A 89 13.35 -6.96 14.26
CA THR A 89 14.77 -6.94 14.61
C THR A 89 15.05 -5.97 15.75
N LEU A 90 14.38 -4.81 15.74
CA LEU A 90 14.54 -3.79 16.79
C LEU A 90 13.95 -4.18 18.15
N THR A 91 13.19 -5.28 18.22
CA THR A 91 12.72 -5.85 19.50
C THR A 91 13.70 -6.85 20.12
N LEU A 92 14.76 -7.24 19.39
CA LEU A 92 15.77 -8.17 19.89
C LEU A 92 16.84 -7.46 20.74
N PRO A 93 17.54 -8.19 21.65
CA PRO A 93 18.67 -7.64 22.42
C PRO A 93 19.76 -7.08 21.52
N ASP A 94 20.49 -6.05 21.99
CA ASP A 94 21.52 -5.33 21.23
C ASP A 94 22.61 -6.22 20.60
N GLU A 95 22.95 -7.33 21.27
CA GLU A 95 23.94 -8.29 20.76
C GLU A 95 23.45 -9.01 19.50
N ALA A 96 22.19 -9.38 19.44
CA ALA A 96 21.57 -9.99 18.25
C ALA A 96 21.41 -9.00 17.09
N GLN A 97 21.44 -7.70 17.40
CA GLN A 97 21.39 -6.64 16.39
C GLN A 97 22.73 -6.37 15.68
N LYS A 98 23.86 -6.86 16.18
CA LYS A 98 25.21 -6.59 15.64
C LYS A 98 25.52 -7.30 14.31
N ALA A 99 24.89 -8.43 14.01
CA ALA A 99 25.09 -9.18 12.77
C ALA A 99 24.19 -8.64 11.65
N ARG A 100 24.60 -7.57 10.98
CA ARG A 100 23.74 -6.81 10.04
C ARG A 100 24.25 -6.91 8.60
N ARG A 101 23.36 -7.21 7.66
CA ARG A 101 23.63 -7.00 6.23
C ARG A 101 23.74 -5.50 5.95
N ARG A 102 24.86 -5.06 5.37
CA ARG A 102 25.08 -3.63 5.02
C ARG A 102 24.44 -3.25 3.67
N VAL A 103 24.25 -4.21 2.78
CA VAL A 103 23.80 -3.99 1.41
C VAL A 103 22.37 -4.50 1.22
N PRO A 104 21.50 -3.80 0.46
CA PRO A 104 20.13 -4.21 0.17
C PRO A 104 20.09 -5.32 -0.90
N LEU A 105 20.67 -6.50 -0.60
CA LEU A 105 20.81 -7.58 -1.59
C LEU A 105 19.48 -8.02 -2.19
N ASP A 106 18.43 -8.14 -1.37
CA ASP A 106 17.12 -8.58 -1.85
C ASP A 106 16.50 -7.55 -2.81
N ALA A 107 16.66 -6.25 -2.50
CA ALA A 107 16.20 -5.17 -3.38
C ALA A 107 16.97 -5.15 -4.71
N ILE A 108 18.29 -5.36 -4.64
CA ILE A 108 19.14 -5.39 -5.84
C ILE A 108 18.80 -6.61 -6.69
N LEU A 109 18.73 -7.81 -6.09
CA LEU A 109 18.43 -9.04 -6.83
C LEU A 109 17.06 -8.99 -7.48
N LEU A 110 16.02 -8.60 -6.73
CA LEU A 110 14.66 -8.50 -7.26
C LEU A 110 14.53 -7.36 -8.28
N GLY A 111 15.15 -6.22 -8.00
CA GLY A 111 15.10 -5.06 -8.88
C GLY A 111 15.86 -5.29 -10.19
N VAL A 112 17.12 -5.73 -10.11
CA VAL A 112 17.94 -6.02 -11.31
C VAL A 112 17.38 -7.20 -12.07
N GLY A 113 16.95 -8.28 -11.38
CA GLY A 113 16.32 -9.44 -12.00
C GLY A 113 15.03 -9.05 -12.73
N GLY A 114 14.13 -8.31 -12.09
CA GLY A 114 12.90 -7.81 -12.69
C GLY A 114 13.17 -6.86 -13.87
N GLY A 115 14.10 -5.92 -13.71
CA GLY A 115 14.53 -5.02 -14.78
C GLY A 115 15.11 -5.77 -15.99
N ALA A 116 15.97 -6.76 -15.73
CA ALA A 116 16.57 -7.59 -16.79
C ALA A 116 15.50 -8.39 -17.57
N VAL A 117 14.51 -8.96 -16.87
CA VAL A 117 13.39 -9.66 -17.52
C VAL A 117 12.63 -8.71 -18.44
N ILE A 118 12.27 -7.51 -17.98
CA ILE A 118 11.58 -6.50 -18.80
C ILE A 118 12.46 -6.06 -19.97
N ALA A 119 13.78 -5.88 -19.75
CA ALA A 119 14.71 -5.51 -20.81
C ALA A 119 14.82 -6.58 -21.91
N VAL A 120 14.90 -7.87 -21.52
CA VAL A 120 14.91 -8.99 -22.47
C VAL A 120 13.59 -9.10 -23.22
N LEU A 121 12.47 -8.88 -22.56
CA LEU A 121 11.13 -8.91 -23.16
C LEU A 121 10.78 -7.62 -23.92
N SER A 122 11.68 -6.61 -23.93
CA SER A 122 11.38 -5.28 -24.50
C SER A 122 10.91 -5.30 -25.96
N PRO A 123 11.42 -6.14 -26.90
CA PRO A 123 10.91 -6.16 -28.27
C PRO A 123 9.47 -6.67 -28.34
N TRP A 124 9.15 -7.71 -27.57
CA TRP A 124 7.80 -8.27 -27.51
C TRP A 124 6.80 -7.33 -26.80
N LEU A 125 7.21 -6.74 -25.67
CA LEU A 125 6.39 -5.77 -24.96
C LEU A 125 6.16 -4.50 -25.75
N ALA A 126 7.14 -4.07 -26.54
CA ALA A 126 7.01 -2.90 -27.42
C ALA A 126 5.93 -3.12 -28.48
N THR A 127 5.89 -4.30 -29.10
CA THR A 127 4.82 -4.67 -30.04
C THR A 127 3.47 -4.83 -29.35
N ALA A 128 3.40 -5.51 -28.23
CA ALA A 128 2.16 -5.75 -27.48
C ALA A 128 1.51 -4.46 -26.94
N LEU A 129 2.33 -3.48 -26.55
CA LEU A 129 1.87 -2.19 -26.01
C LEU A 129 1.86 -1.05 -27.04
N ASN A 130 2.13 -1.36 -28.31
CA ASN A 130 2.18 -0.38 -29.40
C ASN A 130 3.13 0.81 -29.07
N THR A 131 4.34 0.49 -28.59
CA THR A 131 5.35 1.45 -28.13
C THR A 131 6.73 1.16 -28.72
N THR A 132 7.73 1.98 -28.37
CA THR A 132 9.12 1.75 -28.82
C THR A 132 9.89 0.95 -27.77
N PRO A 133 10.85 0.09 -28.16
CA PRO A 133 11.72 -0.63 -27.21
C PRO A 133 12.44 0.29 -26.23
N LEU A 134 12.77 1.52 -26.64
CA LEU A 134 13.44 2.51 -25.80
C LEU A 134 12.58 2.89 -24.57
N VAL A 135 11.26 3.05 -24.73
CA VAL A 135 10.32 3.34 -23.64
C VAL A 135 10.27 2.17 -22.66
N ILE A 136 10.27 0.93 -23.17
CA ILE A 136 10.29 -0.27 -22.34
C ILE A 136 11.62 -0.38 -21.56
N LEU A 137 12.76 -0.10 -22.21
CA LEU A 137 14.07 -0.09 -21.58
C LEU A 137 14.17 1.00 -20.48
N ALA A 138 13.60 2.18 -20.73
CA ALA A 138 13.52 3.23 -19.72
C ALA A 138 12.69 2.76 -18.52
N ALA A 139 11.55 2.06 -18.74
CA ALA A 139 10.77 1.45 -17.66
C ALA A 139 11.60 0.37 -16.94
N ALA A 140 12.36 -0.47 -17.65
CA ALA A 140 13.22 -1.50 -17.06
C ALA A 140 14.26 -0.91 -16.10
N VAL A 141 14.82 0.27 -16.40
CA VAL A 141 15.77 0.99 -15.52
C VAL A 141 15.09 1.54 -14.26
N THR A 142 13.80 1.89 -14.31
CA THR A 142 13.09 2.35 -13.11
C THR A 142 12.89 1.24 -12.07
N ILE A 143 12.85 -0.03 -12.49
CA ILE A 143 12.53 -1.16 -11.61
C ILE A 143 13.57 -1.33 -10.49
N PRO A 144 14.88 -1.50 -10.76
CA PRO A 144 15.88 -1.61 -9.70
C PRO A 144 15.91 -0.40 -8.76
N LEU A 145 15.73 0.81 -9.31
CA LEU A 145 15.65 2.03 -8.50
C LEU A 145 14.43 2.00 -7.57
N SER A 146 13.27 1.55 -8.07
CA SER A 146 12.04 1.43 -7.26
C SER A 146 12.19 0.41 -6.13
N PHE A 147 12.86 -0.72 -6.37
CA PHE A 147 13.09 -1.72 -5.33
C PHE A 147 14.06 -1.22 -4.26
N VAL A 148 15.15 -0.54 -4.64
CA VAL A 148 16.09 0.08 -3.68
C VAL A 148 15.41 1.19 -2.87
N PHE A 149 14.55 1.98 -3.52
CA PHE A 149 13.74 2.98 -2.82
C PHE A 149 12.79 2.34 -1.82
N ALA A 150 12.08 1.29 -2.23
CA ALA A 150 11.15 0.55 -1.38
C ALA A 150 11.84 -0.07 -0.15
N ASP A 151 13.05 -0.61 -0.31
CA ASP A 151 13.88 -1.11 0.79
C ASP A 151 14.19 0.01 1.80
N ALA A 152 14.67 1.16 1.31
CA ALA A 152 14.97 2.31 2.17
C ALA A 152 13.71 2.82 2.92
N MET A 153 12.57 2.90 2.24
CA MET A 153 11.28 3.29 2.86
C MET A 153 10.84 2.25 3.88
N GLY A 154 11.01 0.95 3.60
CA GLY A 154 10.71 -0.13 4.53
C GLY A 154 11.55 -0.06 5.82
N LEU A 155 12.84 0.25 5.70
CA LEU A 155 13.72 0.47 6.86
C LEU A 155 13.25 1.64 7.73
N LEU A 156 12.99 2.80 7.11
CA LEU A 156 12.51 3.99 7.82
C LEU A 156 11.16 3.73 8.49
N GLN A 157 10.25 3.09 7.79
CA GLN A 157 8.93 2.75 8.31
C GLN A 157 9.04 1.74 9.48
N GLY A 158 9.82 0.67 9.31
CA GLY A 158 10.03 -0.36 10.34
C GLY A 158 10.75 0.16 11.60
N SER A 159 11.61 1.17 11.46
CA SER A 159 12.26 1.85 12.59
C SER A 159 11.37 2.88 13.30
N GLY A 160 10.13 3.10 12.81
CA GLY A 160 9.21 4.09 13.37
C GLY A 160 9.38 5.50 12.79
N GLN A 161 10.30 5.72 11.85
CA GLN A 161 10.54 6.99 11.17
C GLN A 161 9.56 7.17 9.98
N VAL A 162 8.28 6.86 10.21
CA VAL A 162 7.23 6.82 9.17
C VAL A 162 7.08 8.15 8.44
N ALA A 163 7.15 9.26 9.18
CA ALA A 163 7.03 10.60 8.58
C ALA A 163 8.14 10.84 7.54
N GLN A 164 9.37 10.42 7.81
CA GLN A 164 10.49 10.56 6.85
C GLN A 164 10.27 9.69 5.61
N ALA A 165 9.79 8.44 5.77
CA ALA A 165 9.45 7.57 4.66
C ALA A 165 8.39 8.21 3.75
N VAL A 166 7.32 8.74 4.34
CA VAL A 166 6.24 9.38 3.59
C VAL A 166 6.71 10.67 2.92
N TRP A 167 7.52 11.49 3.59
CA TRP A 167 8.09 12.71 2.99
C TRP A 167 8.99 12.41 1.80
N TRP A 168 9.84 11.38 1.84
CA TRP A 168 10.64 10.98 0.68
C TRP A 168 9.78 10.51 -0.49
N SER A 169 8.70 9.75 -0.20
CA SER A 169 7.74 9.34 -1.23
C SER A 169 7.01 10.55 -1.84
N THR A 170 6.57 11.50 -1.02
CA THR A 170 5.93 12.75 -1.47
C THR A 170 6.91 13.62 -2.26
N PHE A 171 8.15 13.75 -1.76
CA PHE A 171 9.20 14.49 -2.45
C PHE A 171 9.48 13.93 -3.84
N SER A 172 9.53 12.60 -3.99
CA SER A 172 9.66 11.95 -5.30
C SER A 172 8.55 12.39 -6.26
N GLN A 173 7.29 12.46 -5.79
CA GLN A 173 6.17 12.89 -6.63
C GLN A 173 6.26 14.37 -7.01
N ILE A 174 6.64 15.24 -6.06
CA ILE A 174 6.81 16.68 -6.31
C ILE A 174 7.99 16.92 -7.26
N ALA A 175 9.12 16.27 -7.03
CA ALA A 175 10.31 16.37 -7.89
C ALA A 175 9.99 15.95 -9.34
N ARG A 176 9.18 14.90 -9.50
CA ARG A 176 8.72 14.43 -10.82
C ARG A 176 7.94 15.51 -11.57
N VAL A 177 7.04 16.24 -10.88
CA VAL A 177 6.31 17.37 -11.48
C VAL A 177 7.26 18.48 -11.88
N LEU A 178 8.15 18.89 -10.97
CA LEU A 178 9.11 19.98 -11.22
C LEU A 178 10.04 19.66 -12.38
N PHE A 179 10.59 18.46 -12.42
CA PHE A 179 11.47 18.05 -13.53
C PHE A 179 10.72 17.88 -14.84
N ALA A 180 9.45 17.43 -14.82
CA ALA A 180 8.63 17.37 -16.03
C ALA A 180 8.32 18.78 -16.58
N VAL A 181 7.98 19.73 -15.71
CA VAL A 181 7.78 21.12 -16.11
C VAL A 181 9.06 21.71 -16.70
N LEU A 182 10.22 21.42 -16.10
CA LEU A 182 11.53 21.84 -16.62
C LEU A 182 11.81 21.22 -18.00
N ALA A 183 11.58 19.92 -18.14
CA ALA A 183 11.76 19.20 -19.42
C ALA A 183 10.88 19.77 -20.53
N ILE A 184 9.64 20.11 -20.20
CA ILE A 184 8.69 20.77 -21.14
C ILE A 184 9.20 22.17 -21.49
N ALA A 185 9.65 22.97 -20.51
CA ALA A 185 10.16 24.33 -20.75
C ALA A 185 11.40 24.35 -21.63
N ILE A 186 12.24 23.30 -21.56
CA ILE A 186 13.43 23.14 -22.41
C ILE A 186 13.07 22.53 -23.79
N GLY A 187 11.85 22.03 -23.96
CA GLY A 187 11.39 21.44 -25.23
C GLY A 187 11.90 20.03 -25.53
N THR A 188 12.23 19.23 -24.49
CA THR A 188 12.78 17.87 -24.65
C THR A 188 11.75 16.79 -24.99
N GLY A 189 10.48 17.15 -25.11
CA GLY A 189 9.39 16.24 -25.47
C GLY A 189 9.19 15.07 -24.51
N LEU A 190 8.68 13.95 -25.02
CA LEU A 190 8.40 12.74 -24.26
C LEU A 190 9.64 12.19 -23.54
N GLY A 191 10.79 12.16 -24.21
CA GLY A 191 12.05 11.68 -23.64
C GLY A 191 12.46 12.43 -22.39
N GLY A 192 12.26 13.75 -22.39
CA GLY A 192 12.50 14.60 -21.22
C GLY A 192 11.54 14.31 -20.07
N ILE A 193 10.26 14.02 -20.34
CA ILE A 193 9.29 13.66 -19.30
C ILE A 193 9.61 12.30 -18.67
N ILE A 194 9.99 11.31 -19.47
CA ILE A 194 10.46 10.02 -18.95
C ILE A 194 11.75 10.21 -18.13
N GLY A 195 12.69 11.02 -18.65
CA GLY A 195 13.91 11.40 -17.95
C GLY A 195 13.63 12.10 -16.60
N ALA A 196 12.59 12.94 -16.55
CA ALA A 196 12.14 13.60 -15.31
C ALA A 196 11.66 12.60 -14.26
N VAL A 197 10.94 11.54 -14.66
CA VAL A 197 10.52 10.46 -13.76
C VAL A 197 11.74 9.72 -13.20
N LEU A 198 12.70 9.37 -14.07
CA LEU A 198 13.94 8.71 -13.66
C LEU A 198 14.77 9.60 -12.72
N ALA A 199 14.97 10.87 -13.06
CA ALA A 199 15.73 11.81 -12.26
C ALA A 199 15.10 12.02 -10.87
N ALA A 200 13.78 12.19 -10.80
CA ALA A 200 13.06 12.30 -9.54
C ALA A 200 13.21 11.06 -8.66
N LEU A 201 13.15 9.87 -9.27
CA LEU A 201 13.34 8.61 -8.58
C LEU A 201 14.79 8.46 -8.08
N VAL A 202 15.80 8.81 -8.88
CA VAL A 202 17.22 8.78 -8.48
C VAL A 202 17.46 9.68 -7.27
N VAL A 203 16.96 10.92 -7.30
CA VAL A 203 17.12 11.85 -6.16
C VAL A 203 16.45 11.29 -4.92
N ALA A 204 15.23 10.72 -5.05
CA ALA A 204 14.52 10.10 -3.94
C ALA A 204 15.24 8.87 -3.40
N VAL A 205 15.81 8.03 -4.27
CA VAL A 205 16.64 6.86 -3.87
C VAL A 205 17.85 7.31 -3.09
N VAL A 206 18.62 8.27 -3.61
CA VAL A 206 19.83 8.78 -2.94
C VAL A 206 19.48 9.34 -1.56
N GLY A 207 18.48 10.21 -1.48
CA GLY A 207 18.08 10.82 -0.22
C GLY A 207 17.48 9.81 0.76
N GLY A 208 16.61 8.90 0.28
CA GLY A 208 16.01 7.84 1.08
C GLY A 208 17.05 6.87 1.65
N VAL A 209 17.97 6.38 0.82
CA VAL A 209 19.06 5.49 1.26
C VAL A 209 19.99 6.21 2.23
N TRP A 210 20.34 7.48 1.97
CA TRP A 210 21.16 8.27 2.88
C TRP A 210 20.51 8.46 4.24
N THR A 211 19.21 8.70 4.28
CA THR A 211 18.44 8.83 5.51
C THR A 211 18.34 7.49 6.25
N ALA A 212 18.09 6.40 5.53
CA ALA A 212 17.96 5.06 6.09
C ALA A 212 19.31 4.42 6.52
N ARG A 213 20.46 4.99 6.16
CA ARG A 213 21.80 4.40 6.39
C ARG A 213 22.11 4.05 7.84
N ARG A 214 21.47 4.75 8.79
CA ARG A 214 21.68 4.54 10.24
C ARG A 214 20.73 3.49 10.82
N VAL A 215 19.70 3.09 10.06
CA VAL A 215 18.74 2.07 10.50
C VAL A 215 19.37 0.68 10.36
N PRO A 216 19.31 -0.15 11.41
CA PRO A 216 19.78 -1.53 11.35
C PRO A 216 18.99 -2.35 10.34
N ARG A 217 19.70 -3.06 9.47
CA ARG A 217 19.08 -3.96 8.50
C ARG A 217 18.72 -5.30 9.14
N PRO A 218 17.56 -5.88 8.82
CA PRO A 218 17.20 -7.20 9.30
C PRO A 218 18.12 -8.28 8.72
N LEU A 219 18.35 -9.36 9.48
CA LEU A 219 19.13 -10.52 9.03
C LEU A 219 18.34 -11.37 8.02
N ASN A 220 17.03 -11.50 8.24
CA ASN A 220 16.13 -12.26 7.38
C ASN A 220 15.77 -11.42 6.15
N GLY A 221 15.86 -12.02 4.96
CA GLY A 221 15.48 -11.40 3.69
C GLY A 221 14.04 -11.76 3.28
N VAL A 222 13.63 -11.25 2.12
CA VAL A 222 12.33 -11.55 1.47
C VAL A 222 12.14 -13.05 1.25
N PHE A 223 13.22 -13.78 1.01
CA PHE A 223 13.21 -15.25 0.80
C PHE A 223 13.02 -16.07 2.09
N SER A 224 12.90 -15.45 3.25
CA SER A 224 12.45 -16.12 4.46
C SER A 224 11.00 -16.59 4.33
N SER A 225 10.62 -17.64 5.04
CA SER A 225 9.23 -18.13 5.05
C SER A 225 8.20 -17.05 5.42
N ALA A 226 8.56 -16.17 6.34
CA ALA A 226 7.73 -15.00 6.69
C ALA A 226 7.69 -13.97 5.55
N GLY A 227 8.84 -13.70 4.92
CA GLY A 227 8.94 -12.77 3.78
C GLY A 227 8.08 -13.22 2.61
N ILE A 228 8.19 -14.49 2.21
CA ILE A 228 7.35 -15.07 1.14
C ILE A 228 5.86 -14.94 1.47
N THR A 229 5.47 -15.21 2.72
CA THR A 229 4.07 -15.06 3.15
C THR A 229 3.60 -13.60 3.01
N ILE A 230 4.42 -12.63 3.37
CA ILE A 230 4.09 -11.19 3.23
C ILE A 230 3.97 -10.81 1.76
N VAL A 231 4.85 -11.30 0.89
CA VAL A 231 4.76 -11.09 -0.56
C VAL A 231 3.45 -11.65 -1.11
N ILE A 232 3.09 -12.89 -0.76
CA ILE A 232 1.83 -13.51 -1.19
C ILE A 232 0.64 -12.67 -0.71
N LEU A 233 0.61 -12.26 0.56
CA LEU A 233 -0.44 -11.41 1.12
C LEU A 233 -0.60 -10.12 0.32
N THR A 234 0.51 -9.42 0.06
CA THR A 234 0.48 -8.11 -0.61
C THR A 234 0.08 -8.24 -2.07
N VAL A 235 0.68 -9.20 -2.80
CA VAL A 235 0.42 -9.41 -4.23
C VAL A 235 -1.01 -9.92 -4.46
N ALA A 236 -1.45 -10.92 -3.68
CA ALA A 236 -2.80 -11.46 -3.82
C ALA A 236 -3.88 -10.42 -3.49
N PHE A 237 -3.66 -9.60 -2.45
CA PHE A 237 -4.59 -8.53 -2.12
C PHE A 237 -4.61 -7.42 -3.19
N ALA A 238 -3.45 -7.02 -3.72
CA ALA A 238 -3.36 -6.07 -4.81
C ALA A 238 -4.05 -6.59 -6.09
N TRP A 239 -3.88 -7.88 -6.40
CA TRP A 239 -4.58 -8.52 -7.51
C TRP A 239 -6.10 -8.47 -7.30
N LEU A 240 -6.59 -8.94 -6.17
CA LEU A 240 -8.02 -8.97 -5.84
C LEU A 240 -8.68 -7.60 -5.94
N THR A 241 -7.96 -6.53 -5.57
CA THR A 241 -8.50 -5.17 -5.58
C THR A 241 -8.23 -4.39 -6.87
N SER A 242 -7.57 -5.00 -7.87
CA SER A 242 -7.20 -4.30 -9.11
C SER A 242 -7.57 -5.04 -10.39
N SER A 243 -7.83 -6.35 -10.32
CA SER A 243 -8.12 -7.18 -11.49
C SER A 243 -9.52 -7.00 -12.07
N ASP A 244 -10.44 -6.44 -11.32
CA ASP A 244 -11.83 -6.15 -11.75
C ASP A 244 -11.91 -5.39 -13.07
N VAL A 245 -11.11 -4.33 -13.21
CA VAL A 245 -11.03 -3.54 -14.46
C VAL A 245 -10.47 -4.38 -15.61
N ILE A 246 -9.49 -5.25 -15.33
CA ILE A 246 -8.85 -6.10 -16.33
C ILE A 246 -9.88 -7.10 -16.88
N PHE A 247 -10.60 -7.78 -15.98
CA PHE A 247 -11.62 -8.76 -16.35
C PHE A 247 -12.77 -8.12 -17.15
N LEU A 248 -13.24 -6.95 -16.71
CA LEU A 248 -14.32 -6.27 -17.41
C LEU A 248 -13.88 -5.79 -18.80
N ARG A 249 -12.64 -5.30 -18.92
CA ARG A 249 -12.09 -4.89 -20.24
C ARG A 249 -11.90 -6.07 -21.18
N ALA A 250 -11.61 -7.25 -20.66
CA ALA A 250 -11.44 -8.45 -21.47
C ALA A 250 -12.77 -9.10 -21.91
N GLY A 251 -13.84 -8.92 -21.14
CA GLY A 251 -15.10 -9.64 -21.37
C GLY A 251 -16.36 -8.78 -21.59
N ALA A 252 -16.24 -7.44 -21.57
CA ALA A 252 -17.35 -6.52 -21.78
C ALA A 252 -17.09 -5.55 -22.94
N PRO A 253 -18.13 -4.87 -23.48
CA PRO A 253 -17.98 -3.80 -24.43
C PRO A 253 -17.04 -2.69 -23.92
N GLU A 254 -16.23 -2.12 -24.83
CA GLU A 254 -15.21 -1.13 -24.47
C GLU A 254 -15.79 0.10 -23.76
N ASP A 255 -16.95 0.58 -24.20
CA ASP A 255 -17.64 1.72 -23.58
C ASP A 255 -18.03 1.41 -22.13
N LEU A 256 -18.57 0.21 -21.86
CA LEU A 256 -18.94 -0.21 -20.51
C LEU A 256 -17.72 -0.34 -19.60
N ALA A 257 -16.63 -0.90 -20.12
CA ALA A 257 -15.36 -0.98 -19.38
C ALA A 257 -14.79 0.41 -19.06
N GLY A 258 -14.91 1.36 -20.01
CA GLY A 258 -14.50 2.75 -19.82
C GLY A 258 -15.34 3.48 -18.77
N ILE A 259 -16.67 3.33 -18.82
CA ILE A 259 -17.59 3.90 -17.84
C ILE A 259 -17.33 3.34 -16.43
N TYR A 260 -17.13 2.02 -16.32
CA TYR A 260 -16.76 1.39 -15.05
C TYR A 260 -15.39 1.89 -14.54
N ALA A 261 -14.39 2.02 -15.44
CA ALA A 261 -13.07 2.52 -15.06
C ALA A 261 -13.13 3.95 -14.48
N ALA A 262 -14.00 4.81 -15.00
CA ALA A 262 -14.21 6.15 -14.48
C ALA A 262 -14.79 6.11 -13.05
N ALA A 263 -15.79 5.27 -12.78
CA ALA A 263 -16.38 5.11 -11.46
C ALA A 263 -15.39 4.51 -10.45
N ILE A 264 -14.64 3.46 -10.84
CA ILE A 264 -13.76 2.73 -9.95
C ILE A 264 -12.56 3.56 -9.46
N VAL A 265 -12.04 4.47 -10.29
CA VAL A 265 -10.96 5.38 -9.90
C VAL A 265 -11.37 6.23 -8.68
N LEU A 266 -12.60 6.73 -8.67
CA LEU A 266 -13.15 7.50 -7.56
C LEU A 266 -13.36 6.62 -6.33
N VAL A 267 -13.92 5.44 -6.48
CA VAL A 267 -14.20 4.51 -5.37
C VAL A 267 -12.89 4.02 -4.74
N LYS A 268 -11.84 3.77 -5.51
CA LYS A 268 -10.53 3.35 -4.98
C LYS A 268 -9.85 4.42 -4.12
N THR A 269 -10.30 5.67 -4.15
CA THR A 269 -9.82 6.68 -3.19
C THR A 269 -10.13 6.30 -1.74
N GLY A 270 -11.14 5.47 -1.50
CA GLY A 270 -11.45 4.92 -0.18
C GLY A 270 -10.34 4.10 0.46
N PHE A 271 -9.43 3.53 -0.33
CA PHE A 271 -8.24 2.84 0.18
C PHE A 271 -7.15 3.77 0.74
N LEU A 272 -7.21 5.08 0.46
CA LEU A 272 -6.18 6.03 0.89
C LEU A 272 -6.05 6.11 2.41
N ILE A 273 -7.16 6.12 3.14
CA ILE A 273 -7.15 6.21 4.60
C ILE A 273 -6.58 4.94 5.23
N PRO A 274 -7.06 3.71 4.93
CA PRO A 274 -6.47 2.49 5.47
C PRO A 274 -5.00 2.32 5.07
N SER A 275 -4.60 2.66 3.85
CA SER A 275 -3.20 2.55 3.42
C SER A 275 -2.29 3.53 4.15
N THR A 276 -2.71 4.79 4.34
CA THR A 276 -1.96 5.76 5.13
C THR A 276 -1.82 5.31 6.58
N LEU A 277 -2.90 4.78 7.16
CA LEU A 277 -2.90 4.24 8.50
C LEU A 277 -2.00 2.99 8.63
N SER A 278 -1.91 2.18 7.57
CA SER A 278 -1.01 1.04 7.46
C SER A 278 0.46 1.45 7.68
N LEU A 279 0.90 2.53 7.05
CA LEU A 279 2.27 3.04 7.19
C LEU A 279 2.63 3.29 8.66
N TYR A 280 1.68 3.77 9.44
CA TYR A 280 1.88 4.09 10.85
C TYR A 280 1.68 2.89 11.79
N LEU A 281 0.68 2.05 11.54
CA LEU A 281 0.29 0.98 12.44
C LEU A 281 1.11 -0.30 12.25
N LEU A 282 1.58 -0.59 11.03
CA LEU A 282 2.29 -1.83 10.73
C LEU A 282 3.49 -2.07 11.66
N PRO A 283 4.46 -1.15 11.81
CA PRO A 283 5.59 -1.36 12.72
C PRO A 283 5.17 -1.46 14.18
N ARG A 284 4.07 -0.79 14.56
CA ARG A 284 3.52 -0.86 15.93
C ARG A 284 2.89 -2.20 16.25
N PHE A 285 2.13 -2.78 15.33
CA PHE A 285 1.59 -4.12 15.50
C PHE A 285 2.70 -5.17 15.62
N VAL A 286 3.79 -5.02 14.88
CA VAL A 286 4.96 -5.89 15.01
C VAL A 286 5.60 -5.74 16.39
N LYS A 287 5.85 -4.50 16.83
CA LYS A 287 6.51 -4.20 18.11
C LYS A 287 5.67 -4.63 19.33
N HIS A 288 4.35 -4.53 19.28
CA HIS A 288 3.45 -4.82 20.40
C HIS A 288 2.57 -6.06 20.13
N ARG A 289 3.04 -7.01 19.32
CA ARG A 289 2.25 -8.19 18.95
C ARG A 289 1.82 -9.05 20.13
N ASP A 290 2.59 -9.00 21.23
CA ASP A 290 2.34 -9.76 22.46
C ASP A 290 1.41 -9.04 23.44
N ASN A 291 0.98 -7.80 23.13
CA ASN A 291 0.03 -7.04 23.92
C ASN A 291 -1.38 -7.08 23.28
N PRO A 292 -2.31 -7.90 23.80
CA PRO A 292 -3.62 -8.10 23.18
C PRO A 292 -4.50 -6.85 23.22
N ASN A 293 -4.32 -5.95 24.19
CA ASN A 293 -5.13 -4.74 24.32
C ASN A 293 -4.74 -3.69 23.27
N ILE A 294 -3.45 -3.45 23.05
CA ILE A 294 -2.96 -2.52 22.03
C ILE A 294 -3.36 -3.02 20.63
N SER A 295 -3.20 -4.32 20.38
CA SER A 295 -3.61 -4.94 19.14
C SER A 295 -5.11 -4.77 18.86
N ARG A 296 -5.97 -5.00 19.87
CA ARG A 296 -7.43 -4.87 19.75
C ARG A 296 -7.85 -3.43 19.45
N VAL A 297 -7.30 -2.46 20.19
CA VAL A 297 -7.60 -1.02 19.96
C VAL A 297 -7.18 -0.60 18.55
N GLY A 298 -6.00 -1.03 18.08
CA GLY A 298 -5.54 -0.73 16.73
C GLY A 298 -6.45 -1.32 15.65
N VAL A 299 -6.88 -2.57 15.79
CA VAL A 299 -7.82 -3.22 14.84
C VAL A 299 -9.17 -2.49 14.83
N LEU A 300 -9.75 -2.19 16.01
CA LEU A 300 -11.03 -1.48 16.10
C LEU A 300 -10.96 -0.07 15.51
N ALA A 301 -9.87 0.66 15.77
CA ALA A 301 -9.65 1.98 15.21
C ALA A 301 -9.55 1.93 13.67
N THR A 302 -8.83 0.95 13.13
CA THR A 302 -8.66 0.79 11.69
C THR A 302 -9.98 0.42 11.02
N LEU A 303 -10.72 -0.54 11.57
CA LEU A 303 -12.03 -0.94 11.05
C LEU A 303 -13.04 0.20 11.14
N GLY A 304 -13.11 0.88 12.29
CA GLY A 304 -14.00 2.02 12.48
C GLY A 304 -13.72 3.16 11.50
N LEU A 305 -12.45 3.49 11.28
CA LEU A 305 -12.06 4.52 10.33
C LEU A 305 -12.32 4.09 8.88
N SER A 306 -12.04 2.83 8.52
CA SER A 306 -12.35 2.30 7.18
C SER A 306 -13.86 2.33 6.91
N LEU A 307 -14.68 1.93 7.89
CA LEU A 307 -16.13 1.97 7.77
C LEU A 307 -16.64 3.42 7.66
N ALA A 308 -16.17 4.32 8.52
CA ALA A 308 -16.53 5.73 8.46
C ALA A 308 -16.19 6.36 7.11
N THR A 309 -15.00 6.04 6.55
CA THR A 309 -14.59 6.49 5.22
C THR A 309 -15.53 5.97 4.14
N SER A 310 -15.87 4.67 4.18
CA SER A 310 -16.76 4.05 3.20
C SER A 310 -18.17 4.63 3.26
N VAL A 311 -18.70 4.87 4.47
CA VAL A 311 -20.02 5.49 4.66
C VAL A 311 -20.02 6.94 4.19
N ALA A 312 -18.98 7.72 4.55
CA ALA A 312 -18.86 9.09 4.08
C ALA A 312 -18.80 9.16 2.55
N MET A 313 -18.01 8.28 1.93
CA MET A 313 -17.90 8.19 0.47
C MET A 313 -19.22 7.80 -0.18
N LEU A 314 -19.95 6.85 0.41
CA LEU A 314 -21.27 6.43 -0.04
C LEU A 314 -22.27 7.62 -0.02
N VAL A 315 -22.30 8.39 1.09
CA VAL A 315 -23.14 9.58 1.22
C VAL A 315 -22.76 10.63 0.18
N VAL A 316 -21.46 10.90 0.00
CA VAL A 316 -20.97 11.85 -1.00
C VAL A 316 -21.39 11.43 -2.40
N PHE A 317 -21.22 10.17 -2.77
CA PHE A 317 -21.59 9.68 -4.11
C PHE A 317 -23.10 9.61 -4.32
N LEU A 318 -23.87 9.34 -3.26
CA LEU A 318 -25.34 9.37 -3.32
C LEU A 318 -25.88 10.79 -3.57
N LEU A 319 -25.25 11.80 -2.93
CA LEU A 319 -25.72 13.20 -3.00
C LEU A 319 -25.11 13.98 -4.16
N LEU A 320 -23.85 13.72 -4.49
CA LEU A 320 -23.04 14.52 -5.40
C LEU A 320 -22.47 13.74 -6.57
N GLY A 321 -22.83 12.45 -6.75
CA GLY A 321 -22.24 11.56 -7.77
C GLY A 321 -22.33 12.11 -9.18
N ASP A 322 -23.51 12.56 -9.60
CA ASP A 322 -23.73 13.18 -10.90
C ASP A 322 -22.86 14.43 -11.11
N TRP A 323 -22.83 15.28 -10.10
CA TRP A 323 -22.03 16.52 -10.13
C TRP A 323 -20.51 16.23 -10.20
N ILE A 324 -20.03 15.25 -9.44
CA ILE A 324 -18.62 14.83 -9.44
C ILE A 324 -18.22 14.30 -10.82
N ILE A 325 -19.05 13.41 -11.40
CA ILE A 325 -18.77 12.86 -12.73
C ILE A 325 -18.79 13.97 -13.79
N ALA A 326 -19.80 14.87 -13.77
CA ALA A 326 -19.89 15.98 -14.70
C ALA A 326 -18.71 16.97 -14.56
N LEU A 327 -18.20 17.16 -13.34
CA LEU A 327 -17.05 18.04 -13.07
C LEU A 327 -15.72 17.46 -13.59
N ILE A 328 -15.52 16.14 -13.42
CA ILE A 328 -14.24 15.48 -13.67
C ILE A 328 -14.15 14.94 -15.10
N TYR A 329 -15.25 14.40 -15.61
CA TYR A 329 -15.28 13.65 -16.87
C TYR A 329 -16.11 14.34 -17.95
N LYS A 330 -15.90 13.93 -19.20
CA LYS A 330 -16.71 14.39 -20.35
C LYS A 330 -18.12 13.79 -20.26
N PRO A 331 -19.14 14.39 -20.94
CA PRO A 331 -20.51 13.89 -20.95
C PRO A 331 -20.68 12.42 -21.35
N ALA A 332 -19.77 11.87 -22.17
CA ALA A 332 -19.75 10.45 -22.54
C ALA A 332 -19.63 9.50 -21.34
N TYR A 333 -19.15 9.97 -20.21
CA TYR A 333 -19.01 9.19 -18.97
C TYR A 333 -20.15 9.39 -17.97
N ALA A 334 -21.23 10.10 -18.34
CA ALA A 334 -22.34 10.40 -17.43
C ALA A 334 -22.93 9.13 -16.75
N ALA A 335 -22.99 8.01 -17.49
CA ALA A 335 -23.48 6.75 -16.95
C ALA A 335 -22.61 6.18 -15.79
N ALA A 336 -21.36 6.66 -15.60
CA ALA A 336 -20.51 6.26 -14.49
C ALA A 336 -21.07 6.70 -13.12
N ALA A 337 -21.90 7.77 -13.08
CA ALA A 337 -22.54 8.21 -11.85
C ALA A 337 -23.42 7.13 -11.22
N ALA A 338 -24.20 6.42 -12.05
CA ALA A 338 -25.06 5.33 -11.61
C ALA A 338 -24.26 4.13 -11.02
N LEU A 339 -22.98 3.98 -11.38
CA LEU A 339 -22.12 2.91 -10.89
C LEU A 339 -21.39 3.26 -9.58
N LEU A 340 -21.34 4.53 -9.17
CA LEU A 340 -20.59 4.96 -7.98
C LEU A 340 -21.09 4.29 -6.71
N VAL A 341 -22.41 4.30 -6.48
CA VAL A 341 -23.01 3.73 -5.27
C VAL A 341 -22.87 2.21 -5.21
N PRO A 342 -23.30 1.43 -6.23
CA PRO A 342 -23.15 -0.03 -6.19
C PRO A 342 -21.68 -0.47 -6.12
N THR A 343 -20.79 0.23 -6.80
CA THR A 343 -19.34 -0.06 -6.72
C THR A 343 -18.80 0.24 -5.31
N THR A 344 -19.22 1.35 -4.69
CA THR A 344 -18.80 1.66 -3.31
C THR A 344 -19.26 0.59 -2.33
N LEU A 345 -20.50 0.11 -2.45
CA LEU A 345 -21.01 -0.98 -1.62
C LEU A 345 -20.21 -2.28 -1.80
N ALA A 346 -19.88 -2.63 -3.04
CA ALA A 346 -19.06 -3.80 -3.34
C ALA A 346 -17.61 -3.68 -2.80
N TYR A 347 -17.06 -2.46 -2.75
CA TYR A 347 -15.72 -2.19 -2.26
C TYR A 347 -15.63 -1.98 -0.74
N LEU A 348 -16.74 -1.71 -0.06
CA LEU A 348 -16.76 -1.49 1.40
C LEU A 348 -16.05 -2.62 2.19
N PRO A 349 -16.36 -3.91 1.98
CA PRO A 349 -15.66 -4.98 2.70
C PRO A 349 -14.17 -5.07 2.36
N TRP A 350 -13.76 -4.69 1.14
CA TRP A 350 -12.36 -4.66 0.74
C TRP A 350 -11.58 -3.51 1.38
N ILE A 351 -12.20 -2.32 1.51
CA ILE A 351 -11.61 -1.18 2.23
C ILE A 351 -11.41 -1.54 3.70
N ALA A 352 -12.37 -2.22 4.32
CA ALA A 352 -12.22 -2.73 5.69
C ALA A 352 -11.16 -3.84 5.78
N ALA A 353 -11.12 -4.77 4.82
CA ALA A 353 -10.12 -5.83 4.75
C ALA A 353 -8.70 -5.26 4.56
N GLN A 354 -8.51 -4.15 3.84
CA GLN A 354 -7.22 -3.43 3.75
C GLN A 354 -6.73 -3.03 5.15
N GLY A 355 -7.61 -2.56 6.00
CA GLY A 355 -7.27 -2.26 7.40
C GLY A 355 -6.80 -3.50 8.16
N MET A 356 -7.46 -4.65 7.97
CA MET A 356 -7.06 -5.92 8.58
C MET A 356 -5.77 -6.49 7.99
N MET A 357 -5.45 -6.18 6.72
CA MET A 357 -4.19 -6.56 6.09
C MET A 357 -2.96 -6.10 6.88
N ILE A 358 -3.03 -4.94 7.55
CA ILE A 358 -1.96 -4.44 8.42
C ILE A 358 -1.61 -5.49 9.48
N LYS A 359 -2.62 -6.06 10.12
CA LYS A 359 -2.46 -7.08 11.15
C LYS A 359 -1.99 -8.41 10.57
N MET A 360 -2.56 -8.86 9.46
CA MET A 360 -2.18 -10.11 8.79
C MET A 360 -0.73 -10.07 8.31
N THR A 361 -0.30 -8.94 7.74
CA THR A 361 1.08 -8.70 7.29
C THR A 361 2.05 -8.64 8.47
N SER A 362 1.71 -7.93 9.56
CA SER A 362 2.56 -7.83 10.77
C SER A 362 2.85 -9.18 11.43
N SER A 363 1.95 -10.15 11.27
CA SER A 363 2.09 -11.51 11.81
C SER A 363 2.53 -12.55 10.77
N ALA A 364 2.77 -12.13 9.50
CA ALA A 364 3.05 -13.01 8.37
C ALA A 364 2.08 -14.22 8.32
N SER A 365 0.77 -13.96 8.39
CA SER A 365 -0.27 -14.98 8.57
C SER A 365 -0.42 -15.85 7.33
N ARG A 366 0.05 -17.12 7.41
CA ARG A 366 -0.12 -18.11 6.32
C ARG A 366 -1.59 -18.44 6.06
N GLY A 367 -2.42 -18.46 7.10
CA GLY A 367 -3.86 -18.67 6.95
C GLY A 367 -4.53 -17.57 6.14
N ALA A 368 -4.17 -16.32 6.39
CA ALA A 368 -4.67 -15.18 5.61
C ALA A 368 -4.18 -15.24 4.16
N ALA A 369 -2.92 -15.63 3.91
CA ALA A 369 -2.41 -15.81 2.56
C ALA A 369 -3.19 -16.89 1.78
N GLY A 370 -3.48 -18.04 2.42
CA GLY A 370 -4.31 -19.10 1.82
C GLY A 370 -5.72 -18.62 1.49
N ILE A 371 -6.35 -17.82 2.37
CA ILE A 371 -7.68 -17.24 2.11
C ILE A 371 -7.66 -16.30 0.90
N LEU A 372 -6.63 -15.44 0.77
CA LEU A 372 -6.53 -14.54 -0.38
C LEU A 372 -6.31 -15.29 -1.69
N LEU A 373 -5.52 -16.34 -1.69
CA LEU A 373 -5.33 -17.19 -2.87
C LEU A 373 -6.62 -17.89 -3.29
N LEU A 374 -7.38 -18.44 -2.33
CA LEU A 374 -8.70 -19.02 -2.59
C LEU A 374 -9.70 -17.96 -3.10
N ALA A 375 -9.67 -16.76 -2.51
CA ALA A 375 -10.49 -15.64 -2.96
C ALA A 375 -10.14 -15.22 -4.40
N ALA A 376 -8.85 -15.25 -4.78
CA ALA A 376 -8.43 -14.92 -6.14
C ALA A 376 -8.95 -15.94 -7.16
N VAL A 377 -8.94 -17.24 -6.81
CA VAL A 377 -9.55 -18.30 -7.64
C VAL A 377 -11.07 -18.10 -7.73
N ALA A 378 -11.73 -17.85 -6.60
CA ALA A 378 -13.18 -17.59 -6.57
C ALA A 378 -13.55 -16.35 -7.40
N GLN A 379 -12.79 -15.28 -7.29
CA GLN A 379 -12.97 -14.07 -8.10
C GLN A 379 -12.81 -14.36 -9.60
N TRP A 380 -11.78 -15.10 -9.98
CA TRP A 380 -11.57 -15.48 -11.37
C TRP A 380 -12.75 -16.26 -11.94
N ILE A 381 -13.22 -17.28 -11.22
CA ILE A 381 -14.38 -18.10 -11.63
C ILE A 381 -15.65 -17.23 -11.72
N THR A 382 -15.96 -16.46 -10.68
CA THR A 382 -17.20 -15.67 -10.64
C THR A 382 -17.20 -14.58 -11.70
N PHE A 383 -16.09 -13.89 -11.95
CA PHE A 383 -16.00 -12.85 -12.96
C PHE A 383 -16.15 -13.39 -14.39
N THR A 384 -15.54 -14.55 -14.68
CA THR A 384 -15.74 -15.20 -15.99
C THR A 384 -17.17 -15.67 -16.24
N LEU A 385 -17.96 -15.94 -15.17
CA LEU A 385 -19.35 -16.35 -15.28
C LEU A 385 -20.34 -15.17 -15.28
N THR A 386 -19.98 -14.04 -14.68
CA THR A 386 -20.91 -12.90 -14.51
C THR A 386 -20.73 -11.81 -15.56
N ILE A 387 -19.53 -11.61 -16.08
CA ILE A 387 -19.28 -10.58 -17.09
C ILE A 387 -19.97 -10.99 -18.41
N PRO A 388 -20.66 -10.06 -19.08
CA PRO A 388 -20.61 -8.60 -18.97
C PRO A 388 -21.62 -7.95 -17.98
N ASP A 389 -22.35 -8.70 -17.17
CA ASP A 389 -23.26 -8.12 -16.18
C ASP A 389 -22.49 -7.50 -15.01
N VAL A 390 -22.34 -6.17 -15.02
CA VAL A 390 -21.64 -5.41 -13.99
C VAL A 390 -22.32 -5.54 -12.61
N ALA A 391 -23.63 -5.64 -12.54
CA ALA A 391 -24.35 -5.74 -11.28
C ALA A 391 -24.08 -7.11 -10.61
N ALA A 392 -24.14 -8.19 -11.39
CA ALA A 392 -23.80 -9.53 -10.92
C ALA A 392 -22.32 -9.61 -10.51
N MET A 393 -21.40 -9.03 -11.30
CA MET A 393 -19.97 -8.95 -10.99
C MET A 393 -19.71 -8.22 -9.68
N LEU A 394 -20.31 -7.03 -9.47
CA LEU A 394 -20.16 -6.25 -8.25
C LEU A 394 -20.73 -6.97 -7.03
N THR A 395 -21.86 -7.65 -7.18
CA THR A 395 -22.46 -8.46 -6.10
C THR A 395 -21.51 -9.59 -5.69
N ALA A 396 -21.00 -10.35 -6.66
CA ALA A 396 -20.01 -11.41 -6.41
C ALA A 396 -18.76 -10.85 -5.74
N TYR A 397 -18.25 -9.72 -6.22
CA TYR A 397 -17.08 -9.04 -5.67
C TYR A 397 -17.26 -8.61 -4.22
N GLY A 398 -18.41 -8.02 -3.90
CA GLY A 398 -18.77 -7.62 -2.54
C GLY A 398 -18.88 -8.82 -1.59
N VAL A 399 -19.50 -9.93 -2.04
CA VAL A 399 -19.61 -11.17 -1.27
C VAL A 399 -18.24 -11.77 -0.98
N ILE A 400 -17.37 -11.88 -1.99
CA ILE A 400 -15.99 -12.39 -1.81
C ILE A 400 -15.25 -11.51 -0.79
N GLY A 401 -15.34 -10.18 -0.91
CA GLY A 401 -14.73 -9.25 0.03
C GLY A 401 -15.24 -9.41 1.45
N ALA A 402 -16.54 -9.60 1.64
CA ALA A 402 -17.15 -9.84 2.95
C ALA A 402 -16.65 -11.16 3.57
N VAL A 403 -16.56 -12.23 2.78
CA VAL A 403 -16.00 -13.52 3.23
C VAL A 403 -14.54 -13.37 3.64
N VAL A 404 -13.72 -12.67 2.86
CA VAL A 404 -12.31 -12.39 3.20
C VAL A 404 -12.21 -11.60 4.52
N LEU A 405 -13.00 -10.54 4.67
CA LEU A 405 -13.03 -9.74 5.89
C LEU A 405 -13.41 -10.58 7.12
N ILE A 406 -14.48 -11.36 7.03
CA ILE A 406 -14.94 -12.25 8.11
C ILE A 406 -13.85 -13.28 8.45
N ALA A 407 -13.21 -13.85 7.46
CA ALA A 407 -12.12 -14.81 7.66
C ALA A 407 -10.91 -14.17 8.35
N PHE A 408 -10.53 -12.93 7.99
CA PHE A 408 -9.47 -12.19 8.67
C PHE A 408 -9.81 -11.89 10.13
N LEU A 409 -11.04 -11.48 10.41
CA LEU A 409 -11.54 -11.28 11.77
C LEU A 409 -11.51 -12.58 12.58
N ALA A 410 -11.91 -13.70 11.98
CA ALA A 410 -11.88 -15.00 12.62
C ALA A 410 -10.43 -15.44 12.97
N ILE A 411 -9.48 -15.21 12.07
CA ILE A 411 -8.05 -15.49 12.33
C ILE A 411 -7.56 -14.63 13.50
N ASP A 412 -7.84 -13.33 13.50
CA ASP A 412 -7.41 -12.42 14.55
C ASP A 412 -8.00 -12.84 15.92
N MET A 413 -9.29 -13.14 15.97
CA MET A 413 -9.95 -13.62 17.21
C MET A 413 -9.35 -14.93 17.72
N ARG A 414 -9.05 -15.89 16.84
CA ARG A 414 -8.41 -17.17 17.23
C ARG A 414 -7.01 -16.93 17.80
N ASN A 415 -6.23 -16.07 17.18
CA ASN A 415 -4.88 -15.73 17.64
C ASN A 415 -4.92 -15.02 19.01
N ALA A 416 -5.85 -14.07 19.18
CA ALA A 416 -6.05 -13.37 20.44
C ALA A 416 -6.46 -14.32 21.59
N ARG A 417 -7.35 -15.29 21.33
CA ARG A 417 -7.74 -16.32 22.32
C ARG A 417 -6.56 -17.22 22.70
N ARG A 418 -5.75 -17.64 21.72
CA ARG A 418 -4.55 -18.47 21.98
C ARG A 418 -3.55 -17.73 22.87
N LEU A 419 -3.28 -16.47 22.55
CA LEU A 419 -2.35 -15.65 23.32
C LEU A 419 -2.81 -15.47 24.78
N ARG A 420 -4.10 -15.19 25.01
CA ARG A 420 -4.66 -15.09 26.37
C ARG A 420 -4.51 -16.36 27.16
N ARG A 421 -4.74 -17.54 26.54
CA ARG A 421 -4.57 -18.84 27.21
C ARG A 421 -3.12 -19.10 27.62
N VAL A 422 -2.16 -18.74 26.75
CA VAL A 422 -0.73 -18.89 27.08
C VAL A 422 -0.36 -17.98 28.26
N LEU A 423 -0.75 -16.71 28.21
CA LEU A 423 -0.46 -15.76 29.28
C LEU A 423 -1.09 -16.18 30.63
N SER A 424 -2.32 -16.71 30.63
CA SER A 424 -2.96 -17.21 31.86
C SER A 424 -2.27 -18.47 32.42
N ALA A 425 -1.81 -19.37 31.56
CA ALA A 425 -1.06 -20.57 31.98
C ALA A 425 0.31 -20.22 32.57
N THR A 426 1.03 -19.24 31.96
CA THR A 426 2.30 -18.76 32.50
C THR A 426 2.13 -18.06 33.83
N ALA A 427 1.08 -17.24 33.99
CA ALA A 427 0.78 -16.57 35.28
C ALA A 427 0.43 -17.58 36.39
N ALA A 428 -0.25 -18.68 36.06
CA ALA A 428 -0.54 -19.74 37.04
C ALA A 428 0.74 -20.49 37.48
N SER A 429 1.64 -20.80 36.53
CA SER A 429 2.92 -21.51 36.82
C SER A 429 3.95 -20.66 37.59
N THR A 430 3.81 -19.32 37.59
CA THR A 430 4.68 -18.42 38.38
C THR A 430 4.12 -18.11 39.78
N ALA A 431 2.89 -18.51 40.05
CA ALA A 431 2.21 -18.35 41.35
C ALA A 431 2.33 -19.60 42.28
N GLU A 432 2.75 -20.71 41.69
CA GLU A 432 3.18 -21.94 42.43
C GLU A 432 4.70 -21.91 42.69
#